data_e4b70427150a7b3cc45361cd9b484632
#
_entry.id   e4b70427150a7b3cc45361cd9b484632
#
_cell.length_a   1.000
_cell.length_b   1.000
_cell.length_c   1.000
_cell.angle_alpha   90.00
_cell.angle_beta   90.00
_cell.angle_gamma   90.00
#
_symmetry.space_group_name_H-M   'P 1'
#
loop_
_entity.id
_entity.type
_entity.pdbx_description
1 polymer ?
#
loop_
_entity_poly.entity_id
_entity_poly.type
_entity_poly.pdbx_seq_one_letter_code
_entity_poly.pdbx_strand_id
1 'polypeptide(L)'
;GKWNGSSILNDSIYFNQMINTSQPLNESYGYLWWLNGKNSHMQPRIQFTFNGSLNSNAPTDMISALGKNGQIINIVPSKNMVIVRMGNDPDTNSFISATYNYQLWDYINKLECSSTNTNSVNSKYKKKVIRIIDPVGRNTSNSNILFYIYSDGTIEKKIILK
;
A
#
# COMPACT_ATOMS: atom_id res chain seq x y z
N GLY A 1 13.24 11.23 -2.74
CA GLY A 1 12.04 11.21 -1.91
C GLY A 1 12.16 12.12 -0.70
N LYS A 2 11.01 12.56 -0.18
CA LYS A 2 10.96 13.44 0.99
C LYS A 2 10.14 12.80 2.11
N TRP A 3 10.53 13.05 3.35
CA TRP A 3 9.79 12.69 4.54
C TRP A 3 9.69 13.89 5.46
N ASN A 4 8.49 14.25 5.87
CA ASN A 4 8.21 15.40 6.74
C ASN A 4 8.94 16.70 6.28
N GLY A 5 8.90 16.97 4.98
CA GLY A 5 9.54 18.14 4.36
C GLY A 5 11.05 18.00 4.11
N SER A 6 11.71 17.05 4.75
CA SER A 6 13.15 16.80 4.58
C SER A 6 13.42 15.80 3.47
N SER A 7 14.46 16.04 2.66
CA SER A 7 14.88 15.11 1.61
C SER A 7 15.57 13.91 2.25
N ILE A 8 15.07 12.69 1.96
CA ILE A 8 15.63 11.42 2.44
C ILE A 8 16.49 10.79 1.34
N LEU A 9 15.99 10.78 0.11
CA LEU A 9 16.73 10.30 -1.05
C LEU A 9 17.04 11.50 -1.94
N ASN A 10 18.31 11.94 -1.90
CA ASN A 10 18.76 13.14 -2.62
C ASN A 10 19.12 12.84 -4.08
N ASP A 11 19.47 11.58 -4.40
CA ASP A 11 19.78 11.16 -5.76
C ASP A 11 18.49 10.95 -6.56
N SER A 12 18.08 12.01 -7.26
CA SER A 12 16.90 11.97 -8.13
C SER A 12 17.12 11.12 -9.38
N ILE A 13 18.35 10.99 -9.85
CA ILE A 13 18.70 10.18 -11.02
C ILE A 13 18.51 8.72 -10.68
N TYR A 14 19.09 8.27 -9.58
CA TYR A 14 18.92 6.90 -9.10
C TYR A 14 17.47 6.58 -8.81
N PHE A 15 16.74 7.49 -8.15
CA PHE A 15 15.32 7.31 -7.87
C PHE A 15 14.51 7.09 -9.16
N ASN A 16 14.74 7.93 -10.18
CA ASN A 16 14.06 7.79 -11.46
C ASN A 16 14.42 6.48 -12.17
N GLN A 17 15.70 6.07 -12.15
CA GLN A 17 16.12 4.79 -12.71
C GLN A 17 15.49 3.59 -11.98
N MET A 18 15.33 3.68 -10.67
CA MET A 18 14.77 2.63 -9.83
C MET A 18 13.32 2.31 -10.20
N ILE A 19 12.53 3.34 -10.50
CA ILE A 19 11.09 3.22 -10.80
C ILE A 19 10.77 3.25 -12.31
N ASN A 20 11.75 3.08 -13.15
CA ASN A 20 11.59 2.94 -14.60
C ASN A 20 12.19 1.61 -15.06
N THR A 21 11.81 1.18 -16.27
CA THR A 21 12.33 -0.05 -16.88
C THR A 21 13.85 -0.03 -16.90
N SER A 22 14.48 -1.02 -16.27
CA SER A 22 15.95 -1.08 -16.09
C SER A 22 16.66 -1.84 -17.22
N GLN A 23 15.93 -2.63 -18.01
CA GLN A 23 16.49 -3.50 -19.05
C GLN A 23 15.38 -4.01 -20.01
N PRO A 24 15.71 -4.37 -21.26
CA PRO A 24 14.71 -4.70 -22.28
C PRO A 24 14.06 -6.07 -22.10
N LEU A 25 14.60 -6.96 -21.26
CA LEU A 25 14.09 -8.33 -21.10
C LEU A 25 12.71 -8.36 -20.44
N ASN A 26 12.46 -7.46 -19.48
CA ASN A 26 11.18 -7.33 -18.80
C ASN A 26 10.85 -5.85 -18.58
N GLU A 27 9.94 -5.30 -19.38
CA GLU A 27 9.54 -3.89 -19.28
C GLU A 27 8.98 -3.51 -17.90
N SER A 28 8.36 -4.47 -17.23
CA SER A 28 7.74 -4.29 -15.91
C SER A 28 8.70 -4.48 -14.74
N TYR A 29 10.03 -4.24 -14.94
CA TYR A 29 11.01 -4.37 -13.87
C TYR A 29 12.03 -3.23 -13.87
N GLY A 30 12.10 -2.51 -12.74
CA GLY A 30 13.11 -1.49 -12.44
C GLY A 30 14.24 -2.05 -11.57
N TYR A 31 14.83 -1.24 -10.70
CA TYR A 31 15.83 -1.71 -9.74
C TYR A 31 15.12 -2.26 -8.49
N LEU A 32 14.88 -3.57 -8.48
CA LEU A 32 14.17 -4.32 -7.43
C LEU A 32 12.68 -3.96 -7.27
N TRP A 33 12.14 -3.13 -8.14
CA TRP A 33 10.73 -2.76 -8.17
C TRP A 33 10.03 -3.34 -9.39
N TRP A 34 8.85 -3.89 -9.18
CA TRP A 34 7.92 -4.28 -10.23
C TRP A 34 7.10 -3.07 -10.65
N LEU A 35 7.02 -2.85 -11.95
CA LEU A 35 6.38 -1.68 -12.54
C LEU A 35 5.08 -2.07 -13.22
N ASN A 36 3.99 -1.39 -12.87
CA ASN A 36 2.71 -1.56 -13.56
C ASN A 36 2.59 -0.66 -14.80
N GLY A 37 1.53 -0.82 -15.58
CA GLY A 37 1.22 0.06 -16.72
C GLY A 37 2.14 -0.08 -17.92
N LYS A 38 2.93 -1.15 -18.02
CA LYS A 38 3.77 -1.44 -19.20
C LYS A 38 3.00 -2.26 -20.22
N ASN A 39 3.49 -2.29 -21.47
CA ASN A 39 2.87 -3.05 -22.56
C ASN A 39 3.08 -4.56 -22.43
N SER A 40 4.11 -4.95 -21.71
CA SER A 40 4.44 -6.36 -21.45
C SER A 40 5.05 -6.53 -20.05
N HIS A 41 4.97 -7.76 -19.54
CA HIS A 41 5.54 -8.12 -18.25
C HIS A 41 5.96 -9.57 -18.20
N MET A 42 6.96 -9.87 -17.37
CA MET A 42 7.20 -11.19 -16.81
C MET A 42 6.75 -11.20 -15.36
N GLN A 43 6.42 -12.37 -14.84
CA GLN A 43 6.08 -12.54 -13.43
C GLN A 43 7.29 -13.07 -12.64
N PRO A 44 7.33 -12.90 -11.31
CA PRO A 44 8.35 -13.52 -10.49
C PRO A 44 8.48 -15.02 -10.79
N ARG A 45 9.70 -15.49 -11.06
CA ARG A 45 10.04 -16.89 -11.35
C ARG A 45 9.53 -17.44 -12.70
N ILE A 46 8.92 -16.64 -13.54
CA ILE A 46 8.41 -17.07 -14.86
C ILE A 46 9.11 -16.23 -15.92
N GLN A 47 9.85 -16.90 -16.84
CA GLN A 47 10.55 -16.25 -17.96
C GLN A 47 9.70 -16.22 -19.25
N PHE A 48 8.40 -16.17 -19.09
CA PHE A 48 7.46 -15.98 -20.19
C PHE A 48 6.95 -14.54 -20.18
N THR A 49 6.90 -13.92 -21.36
CA THR A 49 6.40 -12.54 -21.52
C THR A 49 4.89 -12.57 -21.77
N PHE A 50 4.16 -11.91 -20.90
CA PHE A 50 2.72 -11.69 -21.03
C PHE A 50 2.48 -10.30 -21.60
N ASN A 51 1.44 -10.13 -22.40
CA ASN A 51 1.01 -8.82 -22.89
C ASN A 51 0.24 -8.03 -21.80
N GLY A 52 0.43 -6.71 -21.79
CA GLY A 52 -0.29 -5.80 -20.89
C GLY A 52 0.38 -5.63 -19.52
N SER A 53 -0.32 -4.90 -18.67
CA SER A 53 0.16 -4.54 -17.33
C SER A 53 0.32 -5.75 -16.43
N LEU A 54 1.30 -5.72 -15.55
CA LEU A 54 1.54 -6.75 -14.53
C LEU A 54 0.30 -7.00 -13.65
N ASN A 55 -0.45 -5.94 -13.36
CA ASN A 55 -1.71 -6.00 -12.63
C ASN A 55 -2.72 -5.05 -13.30
N SER A 56 -3.65 -5.61 -14.07
CA SER A 56 -4.67 -4.82 -14.77
C SER A 56 -5.73 -4.23 -13.83
N ASN A 57 -5.84 -4.72 -12.60
CA ASN A 57 -6.78 -4.21 -11.60
C ASN A 57 -6.22 -3.01 -10.81
N ALA A 58 -4.91 -2.78 -10.89
CA ALA A 58 -4.23 -1.70 -10.19
C ALA A 58 -4.00 -0.49 -11.09
N PRO A 59 -3.83 0.72 -10.53
CA PRO A 59 -3.42 1.90 -11.28
C PRO A 59 -2.12 1.67 -12.06
N THR A 60 -2.02 2.28 -13.24
CA THR A 60 -0.88 2.08 -14.15
C THR A 60 0.45 2.60 -13.59
N ASP A 61 0.40 3.55 -12.68
CA ASP A 61 1.58 4.15 -12.03
C ASP A 61 2.00 3.41 -10.75
N MET A 62 1.36 2.26 -10.44
CA MET A 62 1.74 1.47 -9.29
C MET A 62 3.15 0.88 -9.46
N ILE A 63 3.95 0.99 -8.41
CA ILE A 63 5.22 0.27 -8.26
C ILE A 63 5.12 -0.67 -7.06
N SER A 64 5.70 -1.87 -7.17
CA SER A 64 5.52 -2.92 -6.17
C SER A 64 6.83 -3.58 -5.79
N ALA A 65 7.03 -3.84 -4.51
CA ALA A 65 7.96 -4.85 -4.03
C ALA A 65 7.18 -6.14 -3.76
N LEU A 66 7.49 -7.19 -4.51
CA LEU A 66 6.84 -8.49 -4.43
C LEU A 66 7.82 -9.51 -3.84
N GLY A 67 7.63 -9.83 -2.57
CA GLY A 67 8.46 -10.75 -1.82
C GLY A 67 7.89 -12.17 -1.74
N LYS A 68 8.70 -13.07 -1.19
CA LYS A 68 8.30 -14.45 -0.90
C LYS A 68 7.13 -14.47 0.09
N ASN A 69 6.28 -15.50 0.03
CA ASN A 69 5.15 -15.74 0.92
C ASN A 69 4.13 -14.58 0.93
N GLY A 70 3.97 -13.92 -0.21
CA GLY A 70 2.99 -12.83 -0.33
C GLY A 70 3.33 -11.57 0.45
N GLN A 71 4.59 -11.32 0.78
CA GLN A 71 5.01 -10.03 1.32
C GLN A 71 4.92 -8.99 0.20
N ILE A 72 4.18 -7.93 0.42
CA ILE A 72 3.87 -6.96 -0.64
C ILE A 72 3.98 -5.54 -0.10
N ILE A 73 4.62 -4.68 -0.89
CA ILE A 73 4.50 -3.23 -0.77
C ILE A 73 4.02 -2.71 -2.12
N ASN A 74 2.87 -2.08 -2.17
CA ASN A 74 2.39 -1.35 -3.33
C ASN A 74 2.44 0.14 -3.04
N ILE A 75 3.00 0.92 -3.95
CA ILE A 75 3.03 2.38 -3.90
C ILE A 75 2.29 2.89 -5.13
N VAL A 76 1.28 3.72 -4.93
CA VAL A 76 0.45 4.30 -5.99
C VAL A 76 0.51 5.82 -5.89
N PRO A 77 1.40 6.46 -6.64
CA PRO A 77 1.58 7.92 -6.58
C PRO A 77 0.31 8.71 -6.91
N SER A 78 -0.44 8.31 -7.95
CA SER A 78 -1.67 8.97 -8.38
C SER A 78 -2.76 9.00 -7.30
N LYS A 79 -2.76 8.02 -6.39
CA LYS A 79 -3.71 7.92 -5.27
C LYS A 79 -3.11 8.36 -3.94
N ASN A 80 -1.86 8.79 -3.91
CA ASN A 80 -1.11 9.08 -2.68
C ASN A 80 -1.24 7.95 -1.63
N MET A 81 -1.14 6.71 -2.12
CA MET A 81 -1.47 5.49 -1.37
C MET A 81 -0.26 4.56 -1.28
N VAL A 82 -0.06 4.00 -0.10
CA VAL A 82 0.88 2.90 0.14
C VAL A 82 0.13 1.77 0.82
N ILE A 83 0.24 0.56 0.26
CA ILE A 83 -0.36 -0.65 0.80
C ILE A 83 0.77 -1.59 1.19
N VAL A 84 0.78 -2.04 2.43
CA VAL A 84 1.76 -3.00 2.96
C VAL A 84 1.04 -4.23 3.46
N ARG A 85 1.41 -5.38 2.91
CA ARG A 85 0.95 -6.68 3.39
C ARG A 85 2.14 -7.46 3.93
N MET A 86 2.06 -7.85 5.20
CA MET A 86 3.01 -8.70 5.90
C MET A 86 2.27 -9.87 6.52
N GLY A 87 2.90 -11.03 6.64
CA GLY A 87 2.29 -12.20 7.28
C GLY A 87 2.66 -13.51 6.60
N ASN A 88 1.98 -14.58 6.99
CA ASN A 88 2.17 -15.91 6.40
C ASN A 88 1.69 -15.97 4.95
N ASP A 89 2.11 -17.02 4.25
CA ASP A 89 1.66 -17.26 2.88
C ASP A 89 0.13 -17.34 2.85
N PRO A 90 -0.53 -16.52 2.02
CA PRO A 90 -1.98 -16.50 1.94
C PRO A 90 -2.55 -17.73 1.25
N ASP A 91 -1.74 -18.40 0.44
CA ASP A 91 -2.13 -19.58 -0.33
C ASP A 91 -0.94 -20.53 -0.47
N THR A 92 -1.04 -21.72 0.11
CA THR A 92 -0.03 -22.77 0.04
C THR A 92 0.21 -23.29 -1.39
N ASN A 93 -0.70 -23.03 -2.33
CA ASN A 93 -0.64 -23.45 -3.72
C ASN A 93 -0.15 -22.36 -4.67
N SER A 94 -0.13 -21.10 -4.25
CA SER A 94 0.26 -19.96 -5.08
C SER A 94 1.66 -19.45 -4.68
N PHE A 95 2.67 -19.92 -5.41
CA PHE A 95 4.06 -19.42 -5.22
C PHE A 95 4.31 -18.02 -5.77
N ILE A 96 3.30 -17.39 -6.41
CA ILE A 96 3.49 -16.16 -7.17
C ILE A 96 2.79 -15.00 -6.47
N SER A 97 3.58 -14.15 -5.82
CA SER A 97 3.08 -12.92 -5.17
C SER A 97 2.30 -11.99 -6.12
N ALA A 98 2.57 -12.07 -7.43
CA ALA A 98 1.86 -11.28 -8.44
C ALA A 98 0.38 -11.68 -8.55
N THR A 99 0.05 -12.99 -8.55
CA THR A 99 -1.34 -13.48 -8.59
C THR A 99 -2.12 -13.05 -7.35
N TYR A 100 -1.51 -13.20 -6.18
CA TYR A 100 -2.14 -12.74 -4.95
C TYR A 100 -2.34 -11.21 -4.93
N ASN A 101 -1.36 -10.44 -5.43
CA ASN A 101 -1.47 -8.99 -5.53
C ASN A 101 -2.60 -8.57 -6.47
N TYR A 102 -2.82 -9.34 -7.56
CA TYR A 102 -3.96 -9.12 -8.47
C TYR A 102 -5.30 -9.28 -7.73
N GLN A 103 -5.47 -10.37 -6.98
CA GLN A 103 -6.67 -10.62 -6.18
C GLN A 103 -6.87 -9.57 -5.09
N LEU A 104 -5.79 -9.13 -4.44
CA LEU A 104 -5.83 -8.08 -3.42
C LEU A 104 -6.42 -6.79 -3.99
N TRP A 105 -6.05 -6.42 -5.21
CA TRP A 105 -6.58 -5.24 -5.89
C TRP A 105 -8.06 -5.34 -6.25
N ASP A 106 -8.59 -6.53 -6.49
CA ASP A 106 -10.04 -6.74 -6.63
C ASP A 106 -10.81 -6.28 -5.39
N TYR A 107 -10.27 -6.56 -4.21
CA TYR A 107 -10.88 -6.14 -2.95
C TYR A 107 -10.66 -4.66 -2.67
N ILE A 108 -9.46 -4.14 -2.94
CA ILE A 108 -9.13 -2.72 -2.73
C ILE A 108 -10.05 -1.84 -3.56
N ASN A 109 -10.27 -2.18 -4.83
CA ASN A 109 -11.17 -1.42 -5.72
C ASN A 109 -12.62 -1.41 -5.23
N LYS A 110 -13.05 -2.42 -4.48
CA LYS A 110 -14.39 -2.46 -3.85
C LYS A 110 -14.50 -1.58 -2.61
N LEU A 111 -13.36 -1.21 -2.00
CA LEU A 111 -13.30 -0.33 -0.82
C LEU A 111 -13.27 1.15 -1.19
N GLU A 112 -13.01 1.49 -2.46
CA GLU A 112 -13.09 2.87 -2.91
C GLU A 112 -14.55 3.33 -2.84
N CYS A 113 -14.87 4.07 -1.80
CA CYS A 113 -16.14 4.79 -1.73
C CYS A 113 -16.19 5.76 -2.91
N SER A 114 -17.14 5.60 -3.82
CA SER A 114 -17.59 6.71 -4.64
C SER A 114 -17.82 7.88 -3.69
N SER A 115 -17.21 9.02 -3.96
CA SER A 115 -17.36 10.23 -3.16
C SER A 115 -18.86 10.55 -3.05
N THR A 116 -19.50 10.02 -2.02
CA THR A 116 -20.77 10.58 -1.58
C THR A 116 -20.42 11.98 -1.07
N ASN A 117 -20.94 13.02 -1.71
CA ASN A 117 -20.97 14.34 -1.15
C ASN A 117 -21.57 14.22 0.24
N THR A 118 -20.72 14.06 1.23
CA THR A 118 -21.13 14.21 2.63
C THR A 118 -21.33 15.68 2.85
N ASN A 119 -22.54 16.18 2.56
CA ASN A 119 -23.01 17.32 3.29
C ASN A 119 -22.73 17.00 4.76
N SER A 120 -21.92 17.83 5.41
CA SER A 120 -21.54 17.68 6.80
C SER A 120 -22.86 17.54 7.62
N VAL A 121 -23.21 16.28 7.88
CA VAL A 121 -24.26 16.02 8.87
C VAL A 121 -23.63 16.40 10.18
N ASN A 122 -24.01 17.56 10.71
CA ASN A 122 -23.74 17.95 12.09
C ASN A 122 -24.34 16.87 12.99
N SER A 123 -23.61 15.80 13.20
CA SER A 123 -23.99 14.73 14.08
C SER A 123 -23.94 15.23 15.52
N LYS A 124 -25.10 15.55 16.08
CA LYS A 124 -25.29 15.83 17.52
C LYS A 124 -24.99 14.63 18.43
N TYR A 125 -24.49 13.53 17.85
CA TYR A 125 -24.13 12.36 18.64
C TYR A 125 -22.74 12.54 19.24
N LYS A 126 -22.65 12.58 20.57
CA LYS A 126 -21.36 12.55 21.30
C LYS A 126 -20.65 11.25 20.92
N LYS A 127 -19.57 11.37 20.15
CA LYS A 127 -18.73 10.21 19.83
C LYS A 127 -18.18 9.61 21.12
N LYS A 128 -18.31 8.30 21.26
CA LYS A 128 -17.84 7.56 22.43
C LYS A 128 -16.55 6.81 22.07
N VAL A 129 -15.55 6.90 22.95
CA VAL A 129 -14.34 6.05 22.82
C VAL A 129 -14.73 4.60 23.02
N ILE A 130 -14.47 3.75 22.04
CA ILE A 130 -14.75 2.30 22.09
C ILE A 130 -13.46 1.51 22.38
N ARG A 131 -12.28 2.07 22.05
CA ARG A 131 -11.01 1.38 22.25
C ARG A 131 -9.87 2.38 22.36
N ILE A 132 -8.87 2.04 23.20
CA ILE A 132 -7.60 2.78 23.30
C ILE A 132 -6.48 1.76 23.08
N ILE A 133 -5.62 2.03 22.09
CA ILE A 133 -4.50 1.16 21.74
C ILE A 133 -3.19 1.94 21.66
N ASP A 134 -2.07 1.21 21.87
CA ASP A 134 -0.74 1.74 21.59
C ASP A 134 -0.36 1.59 20.09
N PRO A 135 0.80 2.11 19.64
CA PRO A 135 1.25 1.99 18.25
C PRO A 135 1.41 0.54 17.75
N VAL A 136 1.47 -0.43 18.66
CA VAL A 136 1.59 -1.87 18.33
C VAL A 136 0.23 -2.57 18.35
N GLY A 137 -0.86 -1.84 18.60
CA GLY A 137 -2.23 -2.35 18.59
C GLY A 137 -2.68 -3.01 19.89
N ARG A 138 -1.92 -2.93 20.98
CA ARG A 138 -2.29 -3.50 22.30
C ARG A 138 -3.25 -2.57 23.01
N ASN A 139 -4.29 -3.10 23.64
CA ASN A 139 -5.17 -2.35 24.52
C ASN A 139 -4.38 -1.87 25.74
N THR A 140 -4.21 -0.57 25.88
CA THR A 140 -3.49 0.02 27.02
C THR A 140 -3.82 1.50 27.15
N SER A 141 -3.78 2.00 28.37
CA SER A 141 -3.83 3.44 28.68
C SER A 141 -2.45 3.98 29.11
N ASN A 142 -1.41 3.14 29.16
CA ASN A 142 -0.12 3.42 29.79
C ASN A 142 1.03 3.50 28.79
N SER A 143 0.80 4.16 27.65
CA SER A 143 1.83 4.43 26.63
C SER A 143 1.97 5.91 26.37
N ASN A 144 3.15 6.37 25.98
CA ASN A 144 3.40 7.75 25.60
C ASN A 144 2.67 8.18 24.33
N ILE A 145 2.29 7.22 23.49
CA ILE A 145 1.47 7.44 22.30
C ILE A 145 0.27 6.50 22.37
N LEU A 146 -0.92 7.07 22.26
CA LEU A 146 -2.20 6.34 22.28
C LEU A 146 -3.05 6.72 21.08
N PHE A 147 -3.76 5.73 20.55
CA PHE A 147 -4.81 5.91 19.55
C PHE A 147 -6.16 5.66 20.19
N TYR A 148 -7.01 6.66 20.18
CA TYR A 148 -8.40 6.59 20.65
C TYR A 148 -9.29 6.29 19.45
N ILE A 149 -9.96 5.16 19.47
CA ILE A 149 -10.89 4.73 18.43
C ILE A 149 -12.30 5.05 18.93
N TYR A 150 -13.07 5.79 18.15
CA TYR A 150 -14.39 6.26 18.49
C TYR A 150 -15.50 5.45 17.82
N SER A 151 -16.72 5.54 18.35
CA SER A 151 -17.91 4.83 17.86
C SER A 151 -18.35 5.25 16.45
N ASP A 152 -17.86 6.35 15.93
CA ASP A 152 -18.10 6.85 14.57
C ASP A 152 -17.01 6.39 13.57
N GLY A 153 -16.05 5.54 14.01
CA GLY A 153 -14.94 5.06 13.22
C GLY A 153 -13.76 6.04 13.15
N THR A 154 -13.87 7.22 13.75
CA THR A 154 -12.74 8.17 13.78
C THR A 154 -11.64 7.73 14.75
N ILE A 155 -10.39 8.09 14.44
CA ILE A 155 -9.22 7.79 15.26
C ILE A 155 -8.51 9.08 15.63
N GLU A 156 -8.21 9.26 16.90
CA GLU A 156 -7.45 10.38 17.43
C GLU A 156 -6.13 9.88 18.03
N LYS A 157 -5.00 10.46 17.61
CA LYS A 157 -3.69 10.19 18.20
C LYS A 157 -3.46 11.17 19.37
N LYS A 158 -3.11 10.66 20.55
CA LYS A 158 -2.68 11.45 21.71
C LYS A 158 -1.24 11.12 22.08
N ILE A 159 -0.47 12.16 22.37
CA ILE A 159 0.90 12.05 22.90
C ILE A 159 0.86 12.53 24.34
N ILE A 160 1.26 11.66 25.27
CA ILE A 160 1.33 11.98 26.69
C ILE A 160 2.78 12.30 27.01
N LEU A 161 3.06 13.56 27.24
CA LEU A 161 4.36 14.03 27.74
C LEU A 161 4.37 13.82 29.27
N LYS A 162 5.30 13.03 29.75
CA LYS A 162 5.58 12.88 31.20
C LYS A 162 6.61 13.89 31.63
#